data_e89e6ffbee07290e222194cf956bba0d
#
_entry.id   e89e6ffbee07290e222194cf956bba0d
#
_cell.length_a   1.000
_cell.length_b   1.000
_cell.length_c   1.000
_cell.angle_alpha   90.00
_cell.angle_beta   90.00
_cell.angle_gamma   90.00
#
_symmetry.space_group_name_H-M   'P 1'
#
loop_
_entity.id
_entity.type
_entity.pdbx_description
1 polymer ?
#
loop_
_entity_poly.entity_id
_entity_poly.type
_entity_poly.pdbx_seq_one_letter_code
_entity_poly.pdbx_strand_id
1 'polypeptide(L)'
;LKQGVRQAKYQWVLTTDADCSVSNFQINSWEKKNYLDNKNFIYFASRNLLNSSVKKKISRQLIGKIFQFFIKIFFKINLSDTQCGFKLYKTIYAKKIFKKILTDGYMHDVEICLIANKLNLKIIELPVKWVHINESKINFLKDFSKIAYSLFKIKKNDYA
;
A
#
# COMPACT_ATOMS: atom_id res chain seq x y z
N LEU A 1 -4.98 6.34 -9.97
CA LEU A 1 -5.45 5.07 -9.39
C LEU A 1 -6.98 5.00 -9.32
N LYS A 2 -7.65 5.95 -8.67
CA LYS A 2 -9.11 5.97 -8.44
C LYS A 2 -9.93 5.73 -9.73
N GLN A 3 -9.59 6.42 -10.82
CA GLN A 3 -10.28 6.25 -12.10
C GLN A 3 -10.05 4.84 -12.69
N GLY A 4 -8.82 4.32 -12.66
CA GLY A 4 -8.51 2.98 -13.16
C GLY A 4 -9.25 1.89 -12.38
N VAL A 5 -9.28 1.99 -11.04
CA VAL A 5 -10.03 1.04 -10.21
C VAL A 5 -11.54 1.10 -10.50
N ARG A 6 -12.11 2.30 -10.73
CA ARG A 6 -13.52 2.44 -11.08
C ARG A 6 -13.88 1.71 -12.37
N GLN A 7 -12.98 1.71 -13.35
CA GLN A 7 -13.17 1.07 -14.66
C GLN A 7 -12.81 -0.42 -14.70
N ALA A 8 -12.21 -0.97 -13.64
CA ALA A 8 -11.84 -2.38 -13.58
C ALA A 8 -13.07 -3.29 -13.77
N LYS A 9 -12.95 -4.28 -14.67
CA LYS A 9 -14.05 -5.19 -15.06
C LYS A 9 -13.89 -6.60 -14.53
N TYR A 10 -12.64 -7.03 -14.25
CA TYR A 10 -12.35 -8.39 -13.80
C TYR A 10 -12.52 -8.54 -12.29
N GLN A 11 -12.51 -9.78 -11.81
CA GLN A 11 -12.70 -10.11 -10.40
C GLN A 11 -11.64 -9.49 -9.48
N TRP A 12 -10.41 -9.36 -9.98
CA TRP A 12 -9.27 -8.80 -9.25
C TRP A 12 -8.71 -7.56 -9.96
N VAL A 13 -8.25 -6.61 -9.19
CA VAL A 13 -7.52 -5.43 -9.68
C VAL A 13 -6.20 -5.32 -8.94
N LEU A 14 -5.13 -5.15 -9.71
CA LEU A 14 -3.79 -4.88 -9.24
C LEU A 14 -3.49 -3.39 -9.38
N THR A 15 -3.01 -2.77 -8.31
CA THR A 15 -2.33 -1.47 -8.37
C THR A 15 -0.82 -1.69 -8.30
N THR A 16 -0.05 -0.86 -9.00
CA THR A 16 1.41 -0.90 -8.97
C THR A 16 1.98 0.50 -9.17
N ASP A 17 3.22 0.71 -8.69
CA ASP A 17 3.96 1.92 -8.97
C ASP A 17 4.35 1.97 -10.46
N ALA A 18 4.34 3.17 -11.04
CA ALA A 18 4.65 3.38 -12.46
C ALA A 18 6.10 3.05 -12.83
N ASP A 19 6.99 3.02 -11.83
CA ASP A 19 8.41 2.67 -12.01
C ASP A 19 8.67 1.17 -12.14
N CYS A 20 7.64 0.33 -11.98
CA CYS A 20 7.75 -1.12 -12.06
C CYS A 20 8.80 -1.73 -11.11
N SER A 21 9.05 -1.09 -9.95
CA SER A 21 9.94 -1.61 -8.90
C SER A 21 9.58 -3.04 -8.46
N VAL A 22 8.34 -3.45 -8.67
CA VAL A 22 7.84 -4.82 -8.54
C VAL A 22 7.34 -5.30 -9.90
N SER A 23 7.87 -6.42 -10.37
CA SER A 23 7.39 -7.03 -11.62
C SER A 23 5.96 -7.54 -11.49
N ASN A 24 5.14 -7.38 -12.54
CA ASN A 24 3.77 -7.93 -12.59
C ASN A 24 3.75 -9.46 -12.44
N PHE A 25 4.83 -10.15 -12.80
CA PHE A 25 5.00 -11.61 -12.57
C PHE A 25 5.10 -11.99 -11.08
N GLN A 26 5.13 -11.01 -10.16
CA GLN A 26 5.09 -11.28 -8.72
C GLN A 26 3.81 -12.02 -8.31
N ILE A 27 2.68 -11.77 -8.98
CA ILE A 27 1.41 -12.49 -8.74
C ILE A 27 1.59 -13.99 -8.99
N ASN A 28 2.22 -14.38 -10.10
CA ASN A 28 2.48 -15.79 -10.41
C ASN A 28 3.32 -16.47 -9.31
N SER A 29 4.26 -15.72 -8.71
CA SER A 29 5.04 -16.24 -7.58
C SER A 29 4.18 -16.45 -6.33
N TRP A 30 3.21 -15.57 -6.07
CA TRP A 30 2.27 -15.71 -4.96
C TRP A 30 1.32 -16.91 -5.17
N GLU A 31 0.82 -17.09 -6.39
CA GLU A 31 -0.02 -18.24 -6.77
C GLU A 31 0.72 -19.57 -6.60
N LYS A 32 1.93 -19.68 -7.18
CA LYS A 32 2.77 -20.90 -7.07
C LYS A 32 3.08 -21.28 -5.62
N LYS A 33 3.12 -20.31 -4.70
CA LYS A 33 3.36 -20.54 -3.27
C LYS A 33 2.08 -20.69 -2.46
N ASN A 34 0.92 -20.74 -3.12
CA ASN A 34 -0.41 -20.81 -2.47
C ASN A 34 -0.64 -19.70 -1.42
N TYR A 35 -0.10 -18.50 -1.66
CA TYR A 35 -0.30 -17.36 -0.77
C TYR A 35 -1.65 -16.68 -0.98
N LEU A 36 -2.24 -16.82 -2.18
CA LEU A 36 -3.55 -16.25 -2.50
C LEU A 36 -4.63 -17.26 -2.16
N ASP A 37 -5.45 -16.97 -1.19
CA ASP A 37 -6.62 -17.76 -0.85
C ASP A 37 -7.91 -17.03 -1.23
N ASN A 38 -9.01 -17.77 -1.34
CA ASN A 38 -10.31 -17.18 -1.67
C ASN A 38 -11.00 -16.50 -0.46
N LYS A 39 -10.42 -16.59 0.73
CA LYS A 39 -10.99 -16.07 1.98
C LYS A 39 -10.62 -14.60 2.18
N ASN A 40 -9.46 -14.18 1.68
CA ASN A 40 -8.98 -12.81 1.79
C ASN A 40 -9.29 -12.01 0.53
N PHE A 41 -9.39 -10.70 0.67
CA PHE A 41 -9.85 -9.80 -0.39
C PHE A 41 -8.84 -8.74 -0.76
N ILE A 42 -7.80 -8.56 0.06
CA ILE A 42 -6.77 -7.54 -0.09
C ILE A 42 -5.41 -8.12 0.29
N TYR A 43 -4.46 -8.03 -0.64
CA TYR A 43 -3.07 -8.44 -0.46
C TYR A 43 -2.14 -7.28 -0.76
N PHE A 44 -1.28 -6.94 0.19
CA PHE A 44 -0.25 -5.92 0.05
C PHE A 44 1.11 -6.58 -0.07
N ALA A 45 1.89 -6.18 -1.06
CA ALA A 45 3.30 -6.51 -1.08
C ALA A 45 4.01 -5.77 0.06
N SER A 46 4.82 -6.48 0.82
CA SER A 46 5.56 -5.91 1.94
C SER A 46 7.06 -6.15 1.77
N ARG A 47 7.82 -5.07 1.77
CA ARG A 47 9.28 -5.06 1.65
C ARG A 47 9.97 -5.41 2.97
N ASN A 48 9.22 -5.45 4.06
CA ASN A 48 9.73 -5.64 5.41
C ASN A 48 9.56 -7.06 5.94
N LEU A 49 8.97 -7.97 5.16
CA LEU A 49 8.86 -9.38 5.52
C LEU A 49 10.20 -10.11 5.30
N LEU A 50 10.48 -11.12 6.13
CA LEU A 50 11.72 -11.90 6.08
C LEU A 50 12.01 -12.53 4.71
N ASN A 51 10.96 -12.99 4.02
CA ASN A 51 11.06 -13.62 2.70
C ASN A 51 11.04 -12.62 1.53
N SER A 52 11.10 -11.32 1.81
CA SER A 52 11.19 -10.29 0.78
C SER A 52 12.63 -10.05 0.37
N SER A 53 12.85 -9.93 -0.94
CA SER A 53 14.15 -9.55 -1.50
C SER A 53 14.11 -8.07 -1.90
N VAL A 54 14.92 -7.25 -1.24
CA VAL A 54 14.85 -5.80 -1.38
C VAL A 54 16.24 -5.20 -1.54
N LYS A 55 16.50 -4.57 -2.68
CA LYS A 55 17.72 -3.79 -2.92
C LYS A 55 17.48 -2.31 -2.61
N LYS A 56 17.84 -1.83 -1.42
CA LYS A 56 17.67 -0.44 -0.97
C LYS A 56 18.97 0.17 -0.43
N LYS A 57 19.08 1.50 -0.48
CA LYS A 57 20.10 2.25 0.30
C LYS A 57 19.70 2.29 1.78
N ILE A 58 20.66 2.12 2.67
CA ILE A 58 20.49 2.02 4.15
C ILE A 58 19.76 3.24 4.72
N SER A 59 20.10 4.45 4.28
CA SER A 59 19.48 5.70 4.75
C SER A 59 17.98 5.76 4.52
N ARG A 60 17.49 5.25 3.37
CA ARG A 60 16.05 5.17 3.08
C ARG A 60 15.32 4.12 3.92
N GLN A 61 16.01 3.07 4.32
CA GLN A 61 15.42 2.04 5.21
C GLN A 61 15.09 2.64 6.57
N LEU A 62 16.00 3.45 7.13
CA LEU A 62 15.80 4.07 8.44
C LEU A 62 14.62 5.04 8.45
N ILE A 63 14.54 5.94 7.45
CA ILE A 63 13.42 6.88 7.30
C ILE A 63 12.09 6.10 7.14
N GLY A 64 12.09 5.05 6.34
CA GLY A 64 10.90 4.20 6.16
C GLY A 64 10.45 3.53 7.47
N LYS A 65 11.37 3.03 8.31
CA LYS A 65 11.04 2.43 9.61
C LYS A 65 10.44 3.45 10.58
N ILE A 66 11.02 4.66 10.66
CA ILE A 66 10.49 5.75 11.49
C ILE A 66 9.06 6.11 11.05
N PHE A 67 8.84 6.25 9.75
CA PHE A 67 7.52 6.54 9.20
C PHE A 67 6.50 5.43 9.53
N GLN A 68 6.86 4.16 9.35
CA GLN A 68 6.00 3.01 9.69
C GLN A 68 5.67 2.98 11.18
N PHE A 69 6.64 3.24 12.05
CA PHE A 69 6.43 3.33 13.50
C PHE A 69 5.41 4.42 13.85
N PHE A 70 5.52 5.58 13.22
CA PHE A 70 4.56 6.67 13.38
C PHE A 70 3.15 6.25 12.94
N ILE A 71 3.01 5.65 11.76
CA ILE A 71 1.72 5.16 11.24
C ILE A 71 1.10 4.14 12.19
N LYS A 72 1.89 3.21 12.71
CA LYS A 72 1.43 2.18 13.65
C LYS A 72 0.85 2.80 14.93
N ILE A 73 1.52 3.79 15.51
CA ILE A 73 1.08 4.42 16.76
C ILE A 73 -0.14 5.32 16.52
N PHE A 74 -0.07 6.23 15.56
CA PHE A 74 -1.10 7.25 15.37
C PHE A 74 -2.37 6.74 14.73
N PHE A 75 -2.28 5.75 13.86
CA PHE A 75 -3.42 5.22 13.10
C PHE A 75 -3.81 3.81 13.50
N LYS A 76 -3.09 3.18 14.45
CA LYS A 76 -3.32 1.80 14.90
C LYS A 76 -3.32 0.78 13.73
N ILE A 77 -2.53 1.05 12.69
CA ILE A 77 -2.37 0.18 11.53
C ILE A 77 -1.22 -0.79 11.83
N ASN A 78 -1.54 -2.07 11.99
CA ASN A 78 -0.54 -3.10 12.31
C ASN A 78 -0.06 -3.82 11.05
N LEU A 79 0.43 -3.06 10.07
CA LEU A 79 1.10 -3.58 8.88
C LEU A 79 2.59 -3.22 8.93
N SER A 80 3.44 -4.06 8.37
CA SER A 80 4.88 -3.82 8.32
C SER A 80 5.29 -2.90 7.17
N ASP A 81 4.50 -2.83 6.09
CA ASP A 81 4.74 -1.94 4.95
C ASP A 81 3.43 -1.47 4.30
N THR A 82 2.99 -0.27 4.63
CA THR A 82 1.80 0.33 4.01
C THR A 82 2.08 0.96 2.64
N GLN A 83 3.36 1.27 2.32
CA GLN A 83 3.74 2.16 1.22
C GLN A 83 4.26 1.43 -0.02
N CYS A 84 4.22 0.10 -0.07
CA CYS A 84 4.51 -0.62 -1.31
C CYS A 84 3.32 -0.50 -2.27
N GLY A 85 3.52 0.08 -3.46
CA GLY A 85 2.43 0.32 -4.43
C GLY A 85 1.83 -0.95 -5.02
N PHE A 86 2.52 -2.10 -4.92
CA PHE A 86 2.03 -3.37 -5.46
C PHE A 86 1.00 -4.00 -4.53
N LYS A 87 -0.28 -3.84 -4.89
CA LYS A 87 -1.42 -4.27 -4.07
C LYS A 87 -2.50 -4.91 -4.93
N LEU A 88 -2.95 -6.09 -4.51
CA LEU A 88 -4.00 -6.86 -5.18
C LEU A 88 -5.29 -6.80 -4.36
N TYR A 89 -6.41 -6.52 -5.02
CA TYR A 89 -7.72 -6.41 -4.38
C TYR A 89 -8.78 -7.20 -5.14
N LYS A 90 -9.76 -7.78 -4.46
CA LYS A 90 -11.04 -8.08 -5.13
C LYS A 90 -11.68 -6.77 -5.57
N THR A 91 -12.04 -6.67 -6.84
CA THR A 91 -12.48 -5.42 -7.49
C THR A 91 -13.68 -4.77 -6.80
N ILE A 92 -14.61 -5.58 -6.29
CA ILE A 92 -15.77 -5.06 -5.56
C ILE A 92 -15.37 -4.27 -4.30
N TYR A 93 -14.36 -4.73 -3.56
CA TYR A 93 -13.85 -4.03 -2.37
C TYR A 93 -12.92 -2.88 -2.73
N ALA A 94 -12.10 -3.03 -3.77
CA ALA A 94 -11.33 -1.91 -4.29
C ALA A 94 -12.23 -0.73 -4.64
N LYS A 95 -13.31 -0.95 -5.40
CA LYS A 95 -14.26 0.11 -5.75
C LYS A 95 -14.87 0.79 -4.53
N LYS A 96 -15.23 0.03 -3.48
CA LYS A 96 -15.76 0.59 -2.22
C LYS A 96 -14.70 1.46 -1.52
N ILE A 97 -13.46 0.98 -1.40
CA ILE A 97 -12.35 1.70 -0.76
C ILE A 97 -12.02 2.97 -1.54
N PHE A 98 -11.73 2.84 -2.84
CA PHE A 98 -11.29 3.95 -3.67
C PHE A 98 -12.38 5.03 -3.89
N LYS A 99 -13.67 4.70 -3.72
CA LYS A 99 -14.76 5.68 -3.69
C LYS A 99 -14.64 6.62 -2.48
N LYS A 100 -14.21 6.11 -1.33
CA LYS A 100 -14.10 6.84 -0.06
C LYS A 100 -12.78 7.61 0.12
N ILE A 101 -11.76 7.36 -0.69
CA ILE A 101 -10.46 8.05 -0.63
C ILE A 101 -10.64 9.54 -0.91
N LEU A 102 -10.12 10.39 -0.03
CA LEU A 102 -10.20 11.84 -0.10
C LEU A 102 -8.84 12.52 -0.37
N THR A 103 -7.73 11.79 -0.13
CA THR A 103 -6.39 12.35 -0.30
C THR A 103 -5.81 12.02 -1.67
N ASP A 104 -5.15 13.02 -2.25
CA ASP A 104 -4.30 12.85 -3.41
C ASP A 104 -2.84 12.79 -2.95
N GLY A 105 -2.03 11.93 -3.58
CA GLY A 105 -0.60 11.81 -3.28
C GLY A 105 -0.23 10.64 -2.38
N TYR A 106 0.90 10.75 -1.68
CA TYR A 106 1.60 9.62 -1.04
C TYR A 106 0.86 8.99 0.16
N MET A 107 -0.09 9.71 0.76
CA MET A 107 -0.76 9.24 1.98
C MET A 107 -2.03 8.43 1.70
N HIS A 108 -2.41 8.28 0.44
CA HIS A 108 -3.56 7.46 0.06
C HIS A 108 -3.45 6.00 0.53
N ASP A 109 -2.23 5.47 0.66
CA ASP A 109 -1.99 4.10 1.14
C ASP A 109 -2.38 3.91 2.61
N VAL A 110 -2.14 4.92 3.44
CA VAL A 110 -2.60 4.93 4.84
C VAL A 110 -4.13 5.01 4.88
N GLU A 111 -4.71 5.84 4.03
CA GLU A 111 -6.15 6.01 3.93
C GLU A 111 -6.84 4.71 3.47
N ILE A 112 -6.26 3.98 2.51
CA ILE A 112 -6.74 2.65 2.10
C ILE A 112 -6.81 1.70 3.30
N CYS A 113 -5.76 1.67 4.15
CA CYS A 113 -5.72 0.80 5.32
C CYS A 113 -6.83 1.15 6.31
N LEU A 114 -7.08 2.44 6.57
CA LEU A 114 -8.13 2.88 7.49
C LEU A 114 -9.52 2.54 6.96
N ILE A 115 -9.77 2.80 5.68
CA ILE A 115 -11.05 2.46 5.05
C ILE A 115 -11.27 0.94 5.07
N ALA A 116 -10.24 0.15 4.77
CA ALA A 116 -10.32 -1.31 4.84
C ALA A 116 -10.69 -1.78 6.25
N ASN A 117 -10.05 -1.22 7.28
CA ASN A 117 -10.39 -1.52 8.69
C ASN A 117 -11.84 -1.16 9.03
N LYS A 118 -12.32 0.01 8.61
CA LYS A 118 -13.73 0.42 8.81
C LYS A 118 -14.73 -0.50 8.10
N LEU A 119 -14.33 -1.08 6.97
CA LEU A 119 -15.13 -2.06 6.23
C LEU A 119 -14.95 -3.50 6.75
N ASN A 120 -14.23 -3.71 7.86
CA ASN A 120 -13.87 -5.02 8.41
C ASN A 120 -13.17 -5.93 7.40
N LEU A 121 -12.37 -5.36 6.50
CA LEU A 121 -11.60 -6.08 5.49
C LEU A 121 -10.18 -6.32 5.99
N LYS A 122 -9.80 -7.57 6.09
CA LYS A 122 -8.44 -7.97 6.47
C LYS A 122 -7.47 -7.71 5.31
N ILE A 123 -6.34 -7.07 5.61
CA ILE A 123 -5.22 -6.91 4.68
C ILE A 123 -4.18 -7.96 5.03
N ILE A 124 -3.74 -8.72 4.03
CA ILE A 124 -2.69 -9.73 4.16
C ILE A 124 -1.41 -9.18 3.52
N GLU A 125 -0.32 -9.15 4.27
CA GLU A 125 0.98 -8.80 3.73
C GLU A 125 1.66 -10.02 3.12
N LEU A 126 2.19 -9.88 1.91
CA LEU A 126 2.89 -10.93 1.19
C LEU A 126 4.32 -10.49 0.82
N PRO A 127 5.29 -11.43 0.85
CA PRO A 127 6.67 -11.11 0.50
C PRO A 127 6.80 -10.73 -0.97
N VAL A 128 7.75 -9.84 -1.26
CA VAL A 128 7.95 -9.28 -2.59
C VAL A 128 9.41 -9.25 -2.99
N LYS A 129 9.67 -9.44 -4.28
CA LYS A 129 10.95 -9.11 -4.90
C LYS A 129 10.87 -7.67 -5.42
N TRP A 130 11.54 -6.76 -4.72
CA TRP A 130 11.52 -5.32 -5.00
C TRP A 130 12.91 -4.84 -5.43
N VAL A 131 12.98 -4.10 -6.53
CA VAL A 131 14.23 -3.54 -7.07
C VAL A 131 14.14 -2.03 -7.06
N HIS A 132 15.15 -1.37 -6.48
CA HIS A 132 15.21 0.09 -6.46
C HIS A 132 15.53 0.64 -7.87
N ILE A 133 14.66 1.50 -8.38
CA ILE A 133 14.89 2.25 -9.60
C ILE A 133 15.29 3.68 -9.21
N ASN A 134 16.38 4.20 -9.76
CA ASN A 134 17.07 5.41 -9.29
C ASN A 134 16.28 6.73 -9.42
N GLU A 135 15.10 6.73 -10.01
CA GLU A 135 14.31 7.93 -10.31
C GLU A 135 13.27 8.32 -9.25
N SER A 136 13.43 7.88 -8.00
CA SER A 136 12.47 8.27 -6.95
C SER A 136 12.53 9.77 -6.67
N LYS A 137 11.46 10.48 -7.05
CA LYS A 137 11.29 11.93 -6.89
C LYS A 137 10.87 12.37 -5.49
N ILE A 138 10.65 11.44 -4.54
CA ILE A 138 10.17 11.77 -3.19
C ILE A 138 11.32 12.29 -2.34
N ASN A 139 11.19 13.53 -1.88
CA ASN A 139 12.07 14.12 -0.88
C ASN A 139 11.29 14.33 0.41
N PHE A 140 11.42 13.40 1.37
CA PHE A 140 10.69 13.43 2.64
C PHE A 140 10.82 14.74 3.41
N LEU A 141 11.98 15.38 3.37
CA LEU A 141 12.21 16.65 4.05
C LEU A 141 11.44 17.81 3.40
N LYS A 142 11.40 17.84 2.07
CA LYS A 142 10.66 18.88 1.33
C LYS A 142 9.15 18.67 1.38
N ASP A 143 8.71 17.42 1.45
CA ASP A 143 7.29 17.05 1.41
C ASP A 143 6.68 16.89 2.80
N PHE A 144 7.45 17.09 3.88
CA PHE A 144 7.03 16.83 5.26
C PHE A 144 5.75 17.58 5.64
N SER A 145 5.63 18.85 5.31
CA SER A 145 4.43 19.66 5.61
C SER A 145 3.18 19.12 4.90
N LYS A 146 3.32 18.71 3.63
CA LYS A 146 2.23 18.11 2.84
C LYS A 146 1.81 16.74 3.42
N ILE A 147 2.80 15.95 3.83
CA ILE A 147 2.58 14.64 4.47
C ILE A 147 1.82 14.84 5.79
N ALA A 148 2.31 15.73 6.66
CA ALA A 148 1.67 16.03 7.95
C ALA A 148 0.24 16.55 7.78
N TYR A 149 -0.01 17.46 6.85
CA TYR A 149 -1.35 17.96 6.53
C TYR A 149 -2.27 16.84 6.03
N SER A 150 -1.79 15.97 5.14
CA SER A 150 -2.57 14.84 4.62
C SER A 150 -2.93 13.86 5.73
N LEU A 151 -1.99 13.54 6.64
CA LEU A 151 -2.23 12.66 7.78
C LEU A 151 -3.24 13.26 8.77
N PHE A 152 -3.16 14.57 9.02
CA PHE A 152 -4.14 15.28 9.84
C PHE A 152 -5.55 15.22 9.23
N LYS A 153 -5.66 15.48 7.92
CA LYS A 153 -6.92 15.37 7.17
C LYS A 153 -7.50 13.95 7.24
N ILE A 154 -6.67 12.92 7.04
CA ILE A 154 -7.07 11.51 7.15
C ILE A 154 -7.59 11.19 8.56
N LYS A 155 -6.89 11.66 9.60
CA LYS A 155 -7.27 11.37 11.00
C LYS A 155 -8.60 12.02 11.39
N LYS A 156 -8.92 13.20 10.83
CA LYS A 156 -10.17 13.93 11.09
C LYS A 156 -11.39 13.31 10.40
N ASN A 157 -11.16 12.51 9.36
CA ASN A 157 -12.27 11.92 8.61
C ASN A 157 -12.79 10.65 9.29
N ASP A 158 -14.10 10.58 9.43
CA ASP A 158 -14.79 9.34 9.73
C ASP A 158 -15.22 8.71 8.39
N TYR A 159 -14.60 7.58 8.06
CA TYR A 159 -14.88 6.83 6.84
C TYR A 159 -16.11 5.91 6.95
N ALA A 160 -17.05 6.25 7.83
CA ALA A 160 -18.29 5.52 8.02
C ALA A 160 -19.13 5.41 6.73
#